data_980e77dd31ba9c3b449d718bd4011672
#
_entry.id   980e77dd31ba9c3b449d718bd4011672
#
_cell.length_a   1.000
_cell.length_b   1.000
_cell.length_c   1.000
_cell.angle_alpha   90.00
_cell.angle_beta   90.00
_cell.angle_gamma   90.00
#
_symmetry.space_group_name_H-M   'P 1'
#
loop_
_entity.id
_entity.type
_entity.pdbx_description
1 polymer ?
#
loop_
_entity_poly.entity_id
_entity_poly.type
_entity_poly.pdbx_seq_one_letter_code
_entity_poly.pdbx_strand_id
1 'polypeptide(L)'
;VQLSLDDAISLAESLKVTLPEINVDDFRRSGYLPEVLCNFLALNGWSPGGDVEKFDNEFLKQRFGLDRVMKTPAKFDRLKLLSFNTDAITCMPADAFARRCREHAEQFRPEFIKRLGDAKFALLMIACQERSKTLDDPFKSNAFLLAEDSTLVFSDDKNVRKALGIGANPTDGAKTGLDHLRAMRGILAGVGDWSQSAIEAVTTAYCNEHAGAKIGSVAQPLRIGVAGSTVSPPIWDTLVLVGKASALARIDRCIAWAQAL
;
A
#
# COMPACT_ATOMS: atom_id res chain seq x y z
N VAL A 1 25.46 -23.18 15.90
CA VAL A 1 24.45 -24.09 15.29
C VAL A 1 23.71 -23.25 14.27
N GLN A 2 23.75 -23.64 13.00
CA GLN A 2 23.02 -22.98 11.93
C GLN A 2 21.66 -23.69 11.82
N LEU A 3 20.56 -22.94 11.96
CA LEU A 3 19.21 -23.47 11.75
C LEU A 3 19.04 -23.89 10.27
N SER A 4 18.34 -24.99 10.04
CA SER A 4 17.92 -25.31 8.68
C SER A 4 16.86 -24.31 8.19
N LEU A 5 16.67 -24.20 6.88
CA LEU A 5 15.65 -23.29 6.32
C LEU A 5 14.24 -23.67 6.81
N ASP A 6 13.95 -24.97 6.89
CA ASP A 6 12.66 -25.49 7.35
C ASP A 6 12.40 -25.16 8.82
N ASP A 7 13.43 -25.30 9.68
CA ASP A 7 13.34 -24.89 11.09
C ASP A 7 13.11 -23.38 11.22
N ALA A 8 13.79 -22.58 10.40
CA ALA A 8 13.63 -21.13 10.39
C ALA A 8 12.22 -20.72 9.95
N ILE A 9 11.65 -21.37 8.95
CA ILE A 9 10.27 -21.14 8.49
C ILE A 9 9.28 -21.51 9.60
N SER A 10 9.40 -22.71 10.18
CA SER A 10 8.51 -23.17 11.26
C SER A 10 8.56 -22.24 12.49
N LEU A 11 9.75 -21.78 12.83
CA LEU A 11 9.94 -20.83 13.94
C LEU A 11 9.30 -19.46 13.62
N ALA A 12 9.48 -18.96 12.39
CA ALA A 12 8.90 -17.70 11.97
C ALA A 12 7.36 -17.74 11.98
N GLU A 13 6.76 -18.83 11.53
CA GLU A 13 5.32 -19.04 11.59
C GLU A 13 4.80 -19.06 13.03
N SER A 14 5.48 -19.77 13.94
CA SER A 14 5.11 -19.82 15.35
C SER A 14 5.24 -18.46 16.05
N LEU A 15 6.23 -17.67 15.69
CA LEU A 15 6.48 -16.33 16.23
C LEU A 15 5.71 -15.23 15.48
N LYS A 16 5.01 -15.56 14.40
CA LYS A 16 4.34 -14.61 13.50
C LYS A 16 5.28 -13.52 12.96
N VAL A 17 6.52 -13.89 12.66
CA VAL A 17 7.56 -13.02 12.10
C VAL A 17 7.74 -13.33 10.62
N THR A 18 7.83 -12.32 9.79
CA THR A 18 8.13 -12.48 8.36
C THR A 18 9.63 -12.67 8.18
N LEU A 19 10.03 -13.78 7.54
CA LEU A 19 11.42 -13.97 7.13
C LEU A 19 11.77 -13.03 5.97
N PRO A 20 13.02 -12.57 5.92
CA PRO A 20 13.51 -11.85 4.75
C PRO A 20 13.65 -12.82 3.56
N GLU A 21 13.62 -12.27 2.34
CA GLU A 21 13.83 -13.05 1.12
C GLU A 21 15.22 -13.73 1.16
N ILE A 22 15.26 -15.05 0.91
CA ILE A 22 16.50 -15.87 0.96
C ILE A 22 16.80 -16.43 -0.42
N ASN A 23 15.79 -16.92 -1.13
CA ASN A 23 15.94 -17.53 -2.44
C ASN A 23 15.23 -16.69 -3.53
N VAL A 24 15.47 -17.02 -4.80
CA VAL A 24 14.92 -16.26 -5.94
C VAL A 24 13.38 -16.25 -5.94
N ASP A 25 12.74 -17.34 -5.52
CA ASP A 25 11.27 -17.40 -5.47
C ASP A 25 10.70 -16.45 -4.40
N ASP A 26 11.40 -16.24 -3.28
CA ASP A 26 11.00 -15.26 -2.26
C ASP A 26 10.98 -13.83 -2.84
N PHE A 27 12.03 -13.44 -3.57
CA PHE A 27 12.07 -12.14 -4.25
C PHE A 27 10.95 -12.00 -5.28
N ARG A 28 10.67 -13.07 -6.03
CA ARG A 28 9.56 -13.10 -6.98
C ARG A 28 8.22 -12.91 -6.28
N ARG A 29 7.96 -13.62 -5.17
CA ARG A 29 6.75 -13.51 -4.35
C ARG A 29 6.61 -12.13 -3.69
N SER A 30 7.74 -11.54 -3.31
CA SER A 30 7.77 -10.16 -2.78
C SER A 30 7.61 -9.08 -3.85
N GLY A 31 7.56 -9.46 -5.13
CA GLY A 31 7.29 -8.55 -6.25
C GLY A 31 8.49 -7.72 -6.70
N TYR A 32 9.72 -8.22 -6.49
CA TYR A 32 10.89 -7.61 -7.10
C TYR A 32 10.92 -7.85 -8.61
N LEU A 33 11.38 -6.85 -9.36
CA LEU A 33 11.53 -6.92 -10.80
C LEU A 33 12.75 -7.79 -11.15
N PRO A 34 12.62 -8.82 -12.00
CA PRO A 34 13.73 -9.73 -12.32
C PRO A 34 14.92 -9.01 -12.94
N GLU A 35 14.70 -8.01 -13.81
CA GLU A 35 15.76 -7.21 -14.40
C GLU A 35 16.54 -6.40 -13.37
N VAL A 36 15.87 -5.89 -12.33
CA VAL A 36 16.51 -5.17 -11.22
C VAL A 36 17.33 -6.12 -10.36
N LEU A 37 16.80 -7.32 -10.09
CA LEU A 37 17.54 -8.34 -9.34
C LEU A 37 18.78 -8.77 -10.12
N CYS A 38 18.70 -8.97 -11.44
CA CYS A 38 19.87 -9.29 -12.30
C CYS A 38 20.92 -8.18 -12.26
N ASN A 39 20.51 -6.91 -12.40
CA ASN A 39 21.40 -5.75 -12.31
C ASN A 39 22.12 -5.72 -10.93
N PHE A 40 21.37 -5.87 -9.84
CA PHE A 40 21.90 -5.84 -8.49
C PHE A 40 22.88 -7.00 -8.23
N LEU A 41 22.54 -8.21 -8.67
CA LEU A 41 23.41 -9.39 -8.51
C LEU A 41 24.71 -9.26 -9.31
N ALA A 42 24.65 -8.69 -10.51
CA ALA A 42 25.84 -8.42 -11.31
C ALA A 42 26.81 -7.50 -10.55
N LEU A 43 26.32 -6.44 -9.92
CA LEU A 43 27.13 -5.50 -9.13
C LEU A 43 27.76 -6.13 -7.88
N ASN A 44 27.29 -7.28 -7.43
CA ASN A 44 27.87 -8.01 -6.30
C ASN A 44 29.19 -8.74 -6.63
N GLY A 45 30.01 -8.17 -7.45
CA GLY A 45 31.33 -8.72 -7.79
C GLY A 45 31.82 -8.32 -9.18
N TRP A 46 30.99 -7.64 -9.96
CA TRP A 46 31.33 -7.13 -11.28
C TRP A 46 31.03 -5.63 -11.37
N SER A 47 31.81 -4.91 -12.15
CA SER A 47 31.58 -3.49 -12.45
C SER A 47 31.69 -3.21 -13.96
N PRO A 48 30.74 -2.45 -14.53
CA PRO A 48 30.85 -2.02 -15.93
C PRO A 48 31.97 -0.97 -16.14
N GLY A 49 32.51 -0.42 -15.07
CA GLY A 49 33.41 0.74 -15.08
C GLY A 49 32.67 2.07 -14.99
N GLY A 50 33.34 3.10 -14.48
CA GLY A 50 32.71 4.38 -14.16
C GLY A 50 31.72 4.25 -13.00
N ASP A 51 30.82 5.25 -12.89
CA ASP A 51 29.81 5.32 -11.82
C ASP A 51 28.43 4.73 -12.27
N VAL A 52 28.45 3.79 -13.23
CA VAL A 52 27.21 3.18 -13.76
C VAL A 52 26.79 2.05 -12.83
N GLU A 53 25.70 2.26 -12.10
CA GLU A 53 25.13 1.25 -11.21
C GLU A 53 23.77 0.70 -11.69
N LYS A 54 23.05 1.42 -12.56
CA LYS A 54 21.74 0.99 -13.07
C LYS A 54 21.83 0.75 -14.57
N PHE A 55 21.51 -0.46 -14.98
CA PHE A 55 21.53 -0.89 -16.36
C PHE A 55 20.53 -2.02 -16.59
N ASP A 56 20.14 -2.20 -17.83
CA ASP A 56 19.26 -3.27 -18.26
C ASP A 56 20.03 -4.56 -18.64
N ASN A 57 19.29 -5.61 -18.93
CA ASN A 57 19.86 -6.90 -19.31
C ASN A 57 20.61 -6.85 -20.65
N GLU A 58 20.23 -5.95 -21.58
CA GLU A 58 20.92 -5.82 -22.86
C GLU A 58 22.30 -5.18 -22.68
N PHE A 59 22.39 -4.14 -21.87
CA PHE A 59 23.66 -3.56 -21.46
C PHE A 59 24.56 -4.60 -20.77
N LEU A 60 23.98 -5.39 -19.85
CA LEU A 60 24.71 -6.44 -19.14
C LEU A 60 25.27 -7.49 -20.12
N LYS A 61 24.47 -8.00 -21.05
CA LYS A 61 24.89 -8.97 -22.08
C LYS A 61 26.05 -8.45 -22.93
N GLN A 62 26.04 -7.16 -23.28
CA GLN A 62 27.06 -6.56 -24.14
C GLN A 62 28.38 -6.27 -23.40
N ARG A 63 28.32 -6.00 -22.09
CA ARG A 63 29.46 -5.49 -21.31
C ARG A 63 30.03 -6.49 -20.31
N PHE A 64 29.28 -7.53 -19.97
CA PHE A 64 29.73 -8.52 -18.98
C PHE A 64 30.95 -9.30 -19.47
N GLY A 65 31.98 -9.33 -18.64
CA GLY A 65 33.18 -10.12 -18.88
C GLY A 65 33.74 -10.64 -17.55
N LEU A 66 34.27 -11.85 -17.58
CA LEU A 66 34.84 -12.50 -16.39
C LEU A 66 36.14 -11.82 -15.90
N ASP A 67 36.82 -11.11 -16.79
CA ASP A 67 38.03 -10.32 -16.51
C ASP A 67 37.76 -9.17 -15.51
N ARG A 68 36.54 -8.71 -15.41
CA ARG A 68 36.10 -7.65 -14.50
C ARG A 68 35.43 -8.15 -13.23
N VAL A 69 35.41 -9.46 -13.01
CA VAL A 69 34.86 -10.04 -11.78
C VAL A 69 35.90 -9.96 -10.66
N MET A 70 35.55 -9.25 -9.61
CA MET A 70 36.41 -9.08 -8.43
C MET A 70 36.32 -10.30 -7.49
N LYS A 71 37.45 -10.76 -6.98
CA LYS A 71 37.53 -11.86 -6.00
C LYS A 71 37.39 -11.38 -4.56
N THR A 72 36.48 -10.44 -4.34
CA THR A 72 36.21 -9.89 -3.00
C THR A 72 34.85 -10.38 -2.51
N PRO A 73 34.72 -10.65 -1.18
CA PRO A 73 33.42 -10.97 -0.61
C PRO A 73 32.42 -9.83 -0.87
N ALA A 74 31.33 -10.12 -1.53
CA ALA A 74 30.24 -9.16 -1.73
C ALA A 74 29.24 -9.28 -0.58
N LYS A 75 28.76 -8.14 -0.09
CA LYS A 75 27.68 -8.09 0.90
C LYS A 75 26.36 -7.82 0.18
N PHE A 76 25.39 -8.69 0.40
CA PHE A 76 24.05 -8.50 -0.13
C PHE A 76 23.34 -7.35 0.61
N ASP A 77 23.26 -6.18 -0.01
CA ASP A 77 22.60 -4.99 0.52
C ASP A 77 21.15 -4.93 0.07
N ARG A 78 20.23 -5.37 0.95
CA ARG A 78 18.79 -5.37 0.69
C ARG A 78 18.20 -3.98 0.51
N LEU A 79 18.71 -2.97 1.20
CA LEU A 79 18.22 -1.61 1.09
C LEU A 79 18.58 -1.01 -0.27
N LYS A 80 19.78 -1.30 -0.77
CA LYS A 80 20.21 -0.90 -2.13
C LYS A 80 19.34 -1.59 -3.19
N LEU A 81 19.10 -2.90 -3.06
CA LEU A 81 18.21 -3.62 -3.98
C LEU A 81 16.79 -3.03 -3.98
N LEU A 82 16.23 -2.77 -2.80
CA LEU A 82 14.90 -2.17 -2.67
C LEU A 82 14.85 -0.77 -3.28
N SER A 83 15.89 0.04 -3.10
CA SER A 83 16.02 1.35 -3.74
C SER A 83 16.02 1.24 -5.27
N PHE A 84 16.81 0.33 -5.83
CA PHE A 84 16.84 0.09 -7.27
C PHE A 84 15.46 -0.32 -7.82
N ASN A 85 14.77 -1.20 -7.08
CA ASN A 85 13.43 -1.66 -7.45
C ASN A 85 12.40 -0.53 -7.38
N THR A 86 12.47 0.31 -6.34
CA THR A 86 11.63 1.49 -6.18
C THR A 86 11.79 2.45 -7.36
N ASP A 87 13.03 2.76 -7.72
CA ASP A 87 13.33 3.66 -8.83
C ASP A 87 12.80 3.10 -10.18
N ALA A 88 12.98 1.80 -10.41
CA ALA A 88 12.47 1.15 -11.61
C ALA A 88 10.94 1.18 -11.70
N ILE A 89 10.24 0.97 -10.59
CA ILE A 89 8.77 1.07 -10.53
C ILE A 89 8.30 2.50 -10.72
N THR A 90 8.96 3.48 -10.09
CA THR A 90 8.59 4.89 -10.19
C THR A 90 8.76 5.42 -11.62
N CYS A 91 9.82 4.98 -12.32
CA CYS A 91 10.08 5.37 -13.70
C CYS A 91 9.25 4.57 -14.74
N MET A 92 8.57 3.53 -14.33
CA MET A 92 7.79 2.68 -15.23
C MET A 92 6.53 3.40 -15.72
N PRO A 93 6.16 3.30 -17.02
CA PRO A 93 4.85 3.76 -17.49
C PRO A 93 3.70 3.11 -16.72
N ALA A 94 2.64 3.88 -16.44
CA ALA A 94 1.54 3.42 -15.59
C ALA A 94 0.83 2.17 -16.13
N ASP A 95 0.68 2.06 -17.45
CA ASP A 95 0.12 0.88 -18.10
C ASP A 95 1.01 -0.36 -17.95
N ALA A 96 2.33 -0.17 -18.03
CA ALA A 96 3.29 -1.24 -17.82
C ALA A 96 3.30 -1.70 -16.36
N PHE A 97 3.24 -0.77 -15.41
CA PHE A 97 3.10 -1.10 -14.00
C PHE A 97 1.82 -1.89 -13.72
N ALA A 98 0.68 -1.41 -14.21
CA ALA A 98 -0.61 -2.09 -14.02
C ALA A 98 -0.61 -3.51 -14.61
N ARG A 99 -0.04 -3.69 -15.81
CA ARG A 99 0.11 -5.01 -16.44
C ARG A 99 0.98 -5.94 -15.60
N ARG A 100 2.16 -5.49 -15.15
CA ARG A 100 3.07 -6.30 -14.31
C ARG A 100 2.47 -6.65 -12.96
N CYS A 101 1.76 -5.71 -12.32
CA CYS A 101 1.03 -6.00 -11.10
C CYS A 101 -0.10 -7.02 -11.33
N ARG A 102 -0.76 -7.01 -12.50
CA ARG A 102 -1.76 -8.02 -12.84
C ARG A 102 -1.14 -9.41 -12.98
N GLU A 103 -0.04 -9.52 -13.75
CA GLU A 103 0.70 -10.77 -13.89
C GLU A 103 1.18 -11.32 -12.54
N HIS A 104 1.64 -10.45 -11.66
CA HIS A 104 2.00 -10.80 -10.28
C HIS A 104 0.78 -11.26 -9.48
N ALA A 105 -0.33 -10.54 -9.55
CA ALA A 105 -1.55 -10.86 -8.82
C ALA A 105 -2.18 -12.17 -9.29
N GLU A 106 -2.15 -12.51 -10.58
CA GLU A 106 -2.62 -13.78 -11.10
C GLU A 106 -1.93 -14.98 -10.44
N GLN A 107 -0.66 -14.83 -10.07
CA GLN A 107 0.10 -15.89 -9.42
C GLN A 107 0.01 -15.88 -7.90
N PHE A 108 0.03 -14.72 -7.28
CA PHE A 108 0.25 -14.60 -5.84
C PHE A 108 -0.88 -13.90 -5.07
N ARG A 109 -1.80 -13.21 -5.78
CA ARG A 109 -2.90 -12.42 -5.18
C ARG A 109 -4.20 -12.52 -6.01
N PRO A 110 -4.60 -13.71 -6.50
CA PRO A 110 -5.77 -13.86 -7.39
C PRO A 110 -7.07 -13.37 -6.75
N GLU A 111 -7.15 -13.36 -5.43
CA GLU A 111 -8.28 -12.86 -4.66
C GLU A 111 -8.56 -11.37 -4.91
N PHE A 112 -7.54 -10.55 -5.15
CA PHE A 112 -7.72 -9.13 -5.48
C PHE A 112 -8.35 -8.94 -6.86
N ILE A 113 -7.91 -9.71 -7.86
CA ILE A 113 -8.49 -9.64 -9.20
C ILE A 113 -9.97 -10.02 -9.15
N LYS A 114 -10.28 -11.11 -8.44
CA LYS A 114 -11.66 -11.59 -8.27
C LYS A 114 -12.54 -10.58 -7.53
N ARG A 115 -12.01 -9.93 -6.48
CA ARG A 115 -12.76 -8.98 -5.63
C ARG A 115 -13.02 -7.66 -6.32
N LEU A 116 -12.04 -7.13 -7.05
CA LEU A 116 -12.08 -5.77 -7.60
C LEU A 116 -12.67 -5.72 -9.01
N GLY A 117 -12.41 -6.73 -9.83
CA GLY A 117 -12.65 -6.66 -11.28
C GLY A 117 -11.70 -5.67 -11.97
N ASP A 118 -11.80 -5.52 -13.29
CA ASP A 118 -10.80 -4.80 -14.08
C ASP A 118 -10.72 -3.29 -13.77
N ALA A 119 -11.87 -2.62 -13.67
CA ALA A 119 -11.92 -1.17 -13.48
C ALA A 119 -11.32 -0.74 -12.13
N LYS A 120 -11.73 -1.38 -11.04
CA LYS A 120 -11.20 -1.07 -9.71
C LYS A 120 -9.75 -1.53 -9.54
N PHE A 121 -9.36 -2.63 -10.19
CA PHE A 121 -7.97 -3.06 -10.21
C PHE A 121 -7.08 -1.99 -10.87
N ALA A 122 -7.48 -1.47 -12.03
CA ALA A 122 -6.74 -0.39 -12.69
C ALA A 122 -6.65 0.87 -11.81
N LEU A 123 -7.75 1.26 -11.17
CA LEU A 123 -7.77 2.39 -10.25
C LEU A 123 -6.79 2.18 -9.07
N LEU A 124 -6.78 0.98 -8.48
CA LEU A 124 -5.85 0.64 -7.40
C LEU A 124 -4.39 0.77 -7.84
N MET A 125 -4.05 0.31 -9.03
CA MET A 125 -2.68 0.39 -9.56
C MET A 125 -2.24 1.84 -9.75
N ILE A 126 -3.08 2.69 -10.36
CA ILE A 126 -2.82 4.12 -10.52
C ILE A 126 -2.61 4.80 -9.17
N ALA A 127 -3.48 4.51 -8.21
CA ALA A 127 -3.43 5.12 -6.87
C ALA A 127 -2.21 4.69 -6.03
N CYS A 128 -1.58 3.55 -6.36
CA CYS A 128 -0.51 2.98 -5.56
C CYS A 128 0.89 3.11 -6.16
N GLN A 129 1.05 3.35 -7.48
CA GLN A 129 2.34 3.28 -8.16
C GLN A 129 3.43 4.11 -7.48
N GLU A 130 3.18 5.38 -7.20
CA GLU A 130 4.15 6.31 -6.60
C GLU A 130 4.66 5.87 -5.22
N ARG A 131 3.90 5.03 -4.52
CA ARG A 131 4.21 4.57 -3.16
C ARG A 131 4.70 3.12 -3.13
N SER A 132 4.68 2.45 -4.27
CA SER A 132 5.07 1.05 -4.40
C SER A 132 6.57 0.92 -4.59
N LYS A 133 7.17 0.06 -3.80
CA LYS A 133 8.57 -0.34 -3.92
C LYS A 133 8.72 -1.69 -4.61
N THR A 134 7.68 -2.51 -4.56
CA THR A 134 7.58 -3.82 -5.21
C THR A 134 6.22 -3.98 -5.88
N LEU A 135 6.07 -4.98 -6.76
CA LEU A 135 4.78 -5.29 -7.39
C LEU A 135 3.74 -5.85 -6.40
N ASP A 136 4.17 -6.28 -5.21
CA ASP A 136 3.29 -6.81 -4.16
C ASP A 136 2.77 -5.72 -3.19
N ASP A 137 3.41 -4.56 -3.14
CA ASP A 137 3.02 -3.48 -2.22
C ASP A 137 1.59 -2.98 -2.39
N PRO A 138 1.03 -2.84 -3.63
CA PRO A 138 -0.38 -2.47 -3.79
C PRO A 138 -1.35 -3.42 -3.10
N PHE A 139 -1.02 -4.69 -3.01
CA PHE A 139 -1.85 -5.72 -2.39
C PHE A 139 -1.66 -5.79 -0.89
N LYS A 140 -0.40 -5.82 -0.42
CA LYS A 140 -0.07 -5.82 1.02
C LYS A 140 -0.67 -4.62 1.74
N SER A 141 -0.49 -3.43 1.19
CA SER A 141 -0.95 -2.19 1.81
C SER A 141 -2.47 -2.01 1.78
N ASN A 142 -3.17 -2.80 0.95
CA ASN A 142 -4.60 -2.67 0.74
C ASN A 142 -5.39 -3.95 1.03
N ALA A 143 -4.88 -4.80 1.93
CA ALA A 143 -5.54 -6.04 2.35
C ALA A 143 -6.97 -5.80 2.89
N PHE A 144 -7.26 -4.61 3.42
CA PHE A 144 -8.59 -4.21 3.87
C PHE A 144 -9.67 -4.27 2.76
N LEU A 145 -9.27 -4.21 1.48
CA LEU A 145 -10.20 -4.34 0.35
C LEU A 145 -10.79 -5.76 0.22
N LEU A 146 -10.10 -6.77 0.79
CA LEU A 146 -10.57 -8.15 0.83
C LEU A 146 -11.43 -8.44 2.06
N ALA A 147 -11.36 -7.59 3.08
CA ALA A 147 -12.12 -7.80 4.32
C ALA A 147 -13.63 -7.64 4.06
N GLU A 148 -14.41 -8.53 4.66
CA GLU A 148 -15.85 -8.36 4.74
C GLU A 148 -16.20 -7.18 5.66
N ASP A 149 -17.27 -6.46 5.34
CA ASP A 149 -17.64 -5.24 6.08
C ASP A 149 -17.90 -5.52 7.57
N SER A 150 -18.41 -6.71 7.90
CA SER A 150 -18.66 -7.15 9.27
C SER A 150 -17.41 -7.53 10.07
N THR A 151 -16.31 -7.86 9.41
CA THR A 151 -15.08 -8.38 10.04
C THR A 151 -13.90 -7.42 9.96
N LEU A 152 -14.05 -6.26 9.28
CA LEU A 152 -12.97 -5.26 9.22
C LEU A 152 -12.55 -4.86 10.65
N VAL A 153 -11.28 -5.03 10.96
CA VAL A 153 -10.70 -4.67 12.26
C VAL A 153 -10.24 -3.22 12.23
N PHE A 154 -10.61 -2.46 13.26
CA PHE A 154 -10.12 -1.09 13.45
C PHE A 154 -8.90 -1.13 14.36
N SER A 155 -7.81 -0.47 13.94
CA SER A 155 -6.62 -0.33 14.76
C SER A 155 -6.91 0.57 15.96
N ASP A 156 -6.47 0.14 17.15
CA ASP A 156 -6.59 0.93 18.39
C ASP A 156 -5.23 1.55 18.77
N ASP A 157 -4.54 2.11 17.80
CA ASP A 157 -3.28 2.80 18.02
C ASP A 157 -3.48 4.29 18.34
N LYS A 158 -2.40 4.92 18.85
CA LYS A 158 -2.38 6.34 19.21
C LYS A 158 -2.80 7.28 18.08
N ASN A 159 -2.45 6.94 16.82
CA ASN A 159 -2.74 7.80 15.68
C ASN A 159 -4.22 7.72 15.31
N VAL A 160 -4.81 6.53 15.38
CA VAL A 160 -6.25 6.31 15.18
C VAL A 160 -7.05 7.04 16.26
N ARG A 161 -6.69 6.86 17.54
CA ARG A 161 -7.35 7.56 18.66
C ARG A 161 -7.28 9.09 18.48
N LYS A 162 -6.10 9.60 18.15
CA LYS A 162 -5.90 11.04 17.88
C LYS A 162 -6.74 11.53 16.71
N ALA A 163 -6.75 10.80 15.60
CA ALA A 163 -7.48 11.21 14.39
C ALA A 163 -8.99 11.20 14.58
N LEU A 164 -9.54 10.29 15.38
CA LEU A 164 -10.96 10.23 15.74
C LEU A 164 -11.31 11.17 16.90
N GLY A 165 -10.32 11.66 17.66
CA GLY A 165 -10.55 12.48 18.83
C GLY A 165 -11.06 11.68 20.05
N ILE A 166 -10.72 10.39 20.13
CA ILE A 166 -11.10 9.52 21.26
C ILE A 166 -10.34 9.97 22.52
N GLY A 167 -11.09 10.27 23.59
CA GLY A 167 -10.53 10.80 24.83
C GLY A 167 -10.12 12.27 24.78
N ALA A 168 -10.39 12.99 23.70
CA ALA A 168 -10.17 14.42 23.63
C ALA A 168 -11.35 15.19 24.25
N ASN A 169 -11.03 16.21 25.07
CA ASN A 169 -12.01 17.22 25.46
C ASN A 169 -11.91 18.37 24.47
N PRO A 170 -12.83 18.48 23.50
CA PRO A 170 -12.80 19.58 22.53
C PRO A 170 -13.03 20.90 23.27
N THR A 171 -12.12 21.86 23.06
CA THR A 171 -12.32 23.23 23.53
C THR A 171 -13.43 23.88 22.71
N ASP A 172 -14.40 24.48 23.39
CA ASP A 172 -15.49 25.33 22.85
C ASP A 172 -15.94 25.06 21.41
N GLY A 173 -16.80 24.05 21.24
CA GLY A 173 -17.50 23.83 19.99
C GLY A 173 -16.70 23.25 18.82
N ALA A 174 -15.43 22.91 19.03
CA ALA A 174 -14.62 22.26 18.00
C ALA A 174 -15.07 20.81 17.77
N LYS A 175 -15.31 20.46 16.50
CA LYS A 175 -15.69 19.10 16.11
C LYS A 175 -14.51 18.15 16.23
N THR A 176 -14.74 16.97 16.81
CA THR A 176 -13.78 15.85 16.80
C THR A 176 -13.75 15.17 15.45
N GLY A 177 -12.75 14.33 15.21
CA GLY A 177 -12.71 13.50 14.00
C GLY A 177 -13.93 12.57 13.90
N LEU A 178 -14.44 12.09 15.02
CA LEU A 178 -15.65 11.26 15.07
C LEU A 178 -16.91 12.06 14.70
N ASP A 179 -16.98 13.34 15.04
CA ASP A 179 -18.08 14.22 14.63
C ASP A 179 -18.03 14.50 13.11
N HIS A 180 -16.82 14.70 12.56
CA HIS A 180 -16.64 14.78 11.12
C HIS A 180 -17.05 13.49 10.41
N LEU A 181 -16.70 12.34 10.97
CA LEU A 181 -17.06 11.04 10.40
C LEU A 181 -18.55 10.82 10.36
N ARG A 182 -19.28 11.18 11.44
CA ARG A 182 -20.75 11.12 11.50
C ARG A 182 -21.42 12.04 10.46
N ALA A 183 -20.94 13.27 10.36
CA ALA A 183 -21.47 14.23 9.39
C ALA A 183 -21.25 13.74 7.96
N MET A 184 -20.03 13.31 7.65
CA MET A 184 -19.69 12.79 6.33
C MET A 184 -20.46 11.51 5.97
N ARG A 185 -20.73 10.65 6.94
CA ARG A 185 -21.60 9.47 6.73
C ARG A 185 -22.96 9.87 6.18
N GLY A 186 -23.58 10.91 6.73
CA GLY A 186 -24.86 11.42 6.26
C GLY A 186 -24.79 12.03 4.86
N ILE A 187 -23.76 12.85 4.61
CA ILE A 187 -23.53 13.49 3.31
C ILE A 187 -23.27 12.44 2.23
N LEU A 188 -22.38 11.49 2.48
CA LEU A 188 -22.02 10.44 1.55
C LEU A 188 -23.21 9.52 1.20
N ALA A 189 -24.16 9.32 2.12
CA ALA A 189 -25.38 8.58 1.83
C ALA A 189 -26.23 9.24 0.73
N GLY A 190 -26.22 10.57 0.64
CA GLY A 190 -26.92 11.35 -0.38
C GLY A 190 -26.24 11.43 -1.74
N VAL A 191 -24.96 11.03 -1.86
CA VAL A 191 -24.21 11.10 -3.13
C VAL A 191 -24.75 10.06 -4.11
N GLY A 192 -25.32 10.52 -5.23
CA GLY A 192 -25.87 9.65 -6.27
C GLY A 192 -24.77 9.06 -7.17
N ASP A 193 -23.88 9.93 -7.66
CA ASP A 193 -22.71 9.52 -8.45
C ASP A 193 -21.53 9.22 -7.52
N TRP A 194 -21.15 7.92 -7.40
CA TRP A 194 -20.07 7.48 -6.53
C TRP A 194 -18.71 7.53 -7.26
N SER A 195 -18.38 8.73 -7.77
CA SER A 195 -17.10 9.03 -8.41
C SER A 195 -16.16 9.80 -7.48
N GLN A 196 -14.84 9.77 -7.77
CA GLN A 196 -13.84 10.54 -7.04
C GLN A 196 -14.20 12.02 -6.95
N SER A 197 -14.57 12.63 -8.11
CA SER A 197 -14.90 14.05 -8.21
C SER A 197 -16.12 14.44 -7.40
N ALA A 198 -17.17 13.61 -7.44
CA ALA A 198 -18.40 13.89 -6.67
C ALA A 198 -18.15 13.74 -5.16
N ILE A 199 -17.41 12.74 -4.72
CA ILE A 199 -17.05 12.54 -3.31
C ILE A 199 -16.16 13.68 -2.81
N GLU A 200 -15.16 14.09 -3.59
CA GLU A 200 -14.29 15.22 -3.27
C GLU A 200 -15.08 16.54 -3.18
N ALA A 201 -15.97 16.79 -4.12
CA ALA A 201 -16.79 17.99 -4.14
C ALA A 201 -17.64 18.15 -2.87
N VAL A 202 -18.36 17.09 -2.46
CA VAL A 202 -19.18 17.16 -1.23
C VAL A 202 -18.35 17.26 0.04
N THR A 203 -17.15 16.67 0.05
CA THR A 203 -16.24 16.78 1.20
C THR A 203 -15.65 18.18 1.30
N THR A 204 -15.27 18.77 0.16
CA THR A 204 -14.75 20.14 0.09
C THR A 204 -15.83 21.15 0.50
N ALA A 205 -17.07 20.99 0.02
CA ALA A 205 -18.21 21.81 0.44
C ALA A 205 -18.40 21.75 1.96
N TYR A 206 -18.41 20.56 2.54
CA TYR A 206 -18.50 20.38 3.99
C TYR A 206 -17.37 21.10 4.76
N CYS A 207 -16.13 21.02 4.27
CA CYS A 207 -15.01 21.72 4.90
C CYS A 207 -15.16 23.25 4.82
N ASN A 208 -15.67 23.77 3.72
CA ASN A 208 -15.89 25.23 3.55
C ASN A 208 -17.00 25.77 4.44
N GLU A 209 -18.05 24.99 4.69
CA GLU A 209 -19.17 25.36 5.56
C GLU A 209 -18.83 25.30 7.07
N HIS A 210 -17.75 24.59 7.44
CA HIS A 210 -17.37 24.38 8.82
C HIS A 210 -16.04 25.02 9.14
N ALA A 211 -16.05 26.16 9.81
CA ALA A 211 -14.86 26.89 10.21
C ALA A 211 -13.87 26.00 10.98
N GLY A 212 -12.63 25.93 10.52
CA GLY A 212 -11.58 25.11 11.12
C GLY A 212 -11.51 23.66 10.60
N ALA A 213 -12.48 23.17 9.83
CA ALA A 213 -12.40 21.87 9.18
C ALA A 213 -11.45 21.93 7.99
N LYS A 214 -10.30 21.26 8.11
CA LYS A 214 -9.36 21.06 6.99
C LYS A 214 -9.65 19.70 6.34
N ILE A 215 -9.39 19.58 5.04
CA ILE A 215 -9.57 18.29 4.32
C ILE A 215 -8.90 17.14 5.09
N GLY A 216 -7.70 17.35 5.63
CA GLY A 216 -7.00 16.32 6.42
C GLY A 216 -7.74 15.88 7.69
N SER A 217 -8.44 16.80 8.39
CA SER A 217 -9.20 16.47 9.60
C SER A 217 -10.50 15.68 9.30
N VAL A 218 -10.96 15.70 8.05
CA VAL A 218 -12.11 14.93 7.58
C VAL A 218 -11.67 13.64 6.89
N ALA A 219 -10.62 13.71 6.07
CA ALA A 219 -10.12 12.58 5.29
C ALA A 219 -9.53 11.46 6.17
N GLN A 220 -8.85 11.80 7.28
CA GLN A 220 -8.27 10.78 8.17
C GLN A 220 -9.34 9.95 8.91
N PRO A 221 -10.37 10.53 9.54
CA PRO A 221 -11.49 9.75 10.07
C PRO A 221 -12.20 8.88 9.02
N LEU A 222 -12.42 9.40 7.81
CA LEU A 222 -12.99 8.63 6.70
C LEU A 222 -12.11 7.43 6.35
N ARG A 223 -10.79 7.63 6.27
CA ARG A 223 -9.84 6.54 6.00
C ARG A 223 -9.90 5.45 7.05
N ILE A 224 -9.90 5.83 8.32
CA ILE A 224 -10.05 4.87 9.43
C ILE A 224 -11.38 4.14 9.31
N GLY A 225 -12.46 4.86 9.03
CA GLY A 225 -13.80 4.29 8.87
C GLY A 225 -13.88 3.21 7.80
N VAL A 226 -13.18 3.36 6.67
CA VAL A 226 -13.29 2.44 5.53
C VAL A 226 -12.16 1.43 5.42
N ALA A 227 -10.96 1.75 5.92
CA ALA A 227 -9.78 0.91 5.83
C ALA A 227 -9.34 0.29 7.17
N GLY A 228 -9.92 0.72 8.29
CA GLY A 228 -9.57 0.24 9.64
C GLY A 228 -8.28 0.85 10.21
N SER A 229 -7.57 1.70 9.46
CA SER A 229 -6.29 2.27 9.86
C SER A 229 -6.07 3.67 9.27
N THR A 230 -4.97 4.31 9.64
CA THR A 230 -4.59 5.64 9.12
C THR A 230 -3.91 5.57 7.73
N VAL A 231 -3.72 4.38 7.17
CA VAL A 231 -3.00 4.15 5.90
C VAL A 231 -3.93 3.56 4.85
N SER A 232 -4.03 4.21 3.70
CA SER A 232 -4.71 3.72 2.48
C SER A 232 -4.22 4.53 1.28
N PRO A 233 -4.63 4.21 0.04
CA PRO A 233 -4.52 5.11 -1.11
C PRO A 233 -5.17 6.47 -0.85
N PRO A 234 -5.11 7.43 -1.77
CA PRO A 234 -5.88 8.67 -1.65
C PRO A 234 -7.33 8.36 -1.25
N ILE A 235 -7.89 9.16 -0.35
CA ILE A 235 -9.18 8.78 0.30
C ILE A 235 -10.33 8.67 -0.69
N TRP A 236 -10.33 9.50 -1.73
CA TRP A 236 -11.37 9.45 -2.77
C TRP A 236 -11.30 8.15 -3.57
N ASP A 237 -10.09 7.73 -3.95
CA ASP A 237 -9.85 6.42 -4.59
C ASP A 237 -10.28 5.28 -3.67
N THR A 238 -9.92 5.36 -2.40
CA THR A 238 -10.27 4.35 -1.39
C THR A 238 -11.79 4.17 -1.28
N LEU A 239 -12.56 5.27 -1.23
CA LEU A 239 -14.02 5.22 -1.17
C LEU A 239 -14.63 4.58 -2.44
N VAL A 240 -14.10 4.93 -3.62
CA VAL A 240 -14.54 4.33 -4.89
C VAL A 240 -14.20 2.84 -4.94
N LEU A 241 -12.98 2.45 -4.52
CA LEU A 241 -12.54 1.06 -4.47
C LEU A 241 -13.42 0.21 -3.55
N VAL A 242 -13.72 0.70 -2.35
CA VAL A 242 -14.60 0.03 -1.38
C VAL A 242 -16.04 -0.02 -1.92
N GLY A 243 -16.52 1.05 -2.52
CA GLY A 243 -17.90 1.19 -3.01
C GLY A 243 -18.86 1.73 -1.95
N LYS A 244 -19.95 2.39 -2.40
CA LYS A 244 -20.86 3.16 -1.54
C LYS A 244 -21.45 2.34 -0.38
N ALA A 245 -22.04 1.19 -0.67
CA ALA A 245 -22.71 0.37 0.34
C ALA A 245 -21.74 -0.08 1.45
N SER A 246 -20.60 -0.65 1.05
CA SER A 246 -19.54 -1.09 1.97
C SER A 246 -18.92 0.08 2.74
N ALA A 247 -18.67 1.22 2.08
CA ALA A 247 -18.11 2.40 2.75
C ALA A 247 -19.03 2.89 3.88
N LEU A 248 -20.34 3.01 3.62
CA LEU A 248 -21.31 3.43 4.62
C LEU A 248 -21.41 2.42 5.79
N ALA A 249 -21.47 1.12 5.49
CA ALA A 249 -21.55 0.08 6.50
C ALA A 249 -20.29 0.05 7.39
N ARG A 250 -19.11 0.20 6.81
CA ARG A 250 -17.84 0.26 7.55
C ARG A 250 -17.74 1.51 8.42
N ILE A 251 -18.17 2.68 7.90
CA ILE A 251 -18.24 3.93 8.67
C ILE A 251 -19.16 3.77 9.88
N ASP A 252 -20.37 3.19 9.69
CA ASP A 252 -21.30 2.96 10.80
C ASP A 252 -20.70 2.07 11.88
N ARG A 253 -19.97 1.00 11.49
CA ARG A 253 -19.27 0.15 12.45
C ARG A 253 -18.11 0.87 13.15
N CYS A 254 -17.36 1.71 12.43
CA CYS A 254 -16.28 2.50 13.03
C CYS A 254 -16.82 3.45 14.09
N ILE A 255 -17.94 4.10 13.81
CA ILE A 255 -18.60 5.01 14.77
C ILE A 255 -19.02 4.23 16.03
N ALA A 256 -19.67 3.08 15.87
CA ALA A 256 -20.08 2.23 16.99
C ALA A 256 -18.88 1.72 17.80
N TRP A 257 -17.82 1.27 17.12
CA TRP A 257 -16.58 0.84 17.76
C TRP A 257 -15.92 1.96 18.57
N ALA A 258 -15.78 3.16 17.97
CA ALA A 258 -15.15 4.30 18.62
C ALA A 258 -15.93 4.83 19.83
N GLN A 259 -17.24 4.59 19.90
CA GLN A 259 -18.08 4.95 21.04
C GLN A 259 -17.97 3.97 22.22
N ALA A 260 -17.49 2.75 21.95
CA ALA A 260 -17.33 1.71 22.97
C ALA A 260 -15.94 1.76 23.65
N LEU A 261 -15.02 2.62 23.18
CA LEU A 261 -13.69 2.84 23.74
C LEU A 261 -13.67 3.94 24.81
#